data_4fc9a50c0bc85c960e6df471623b0536
#
_entry.id   4fc9a50c0bc85c960e6df471623b0536
#
_cell.length_a   1.000
_cell.length_b   1.000
_cell.length_c   1.000
_cell.angle_alpha   90.00
_cell.angle_beta   90.00
_cell.angle_gamma   90.00
#
_symmetry.space_group_name_H-M   'P 1'
#
loop_
_entity.id
_entity.type
_entity.pdbx_description
1 polymer ?
#
loop_
_entity_poly.entity_id
_entity_poly.type
_entity_poly.pdbx_seq_one_letter_code
_entity_poly.pdbx_strand_id
1 'polypeptide(L)'
;MTVIPIHARNPGPFTGEGNWTYLLPGPEPLLIDAGVGEAAHVDAVAEATPAGPARVIVTHAHPDHISGAPALAARWPAIGFSKYPSTNAVSGVVRWAALADGDTIATPDGDLAVVHTPGHAPDHIVLWHAPSRTVFGGDLLQLGNTVAIPASSGGDLAAYLRSLRRVQGLEPLRVLPAHGPAIEDPLALIAHYLAHRHHREVQVLGALEAGVDTVDAIADRIYTGLTPALGPLARESVLAHLLKLEQDGLARRSPEGWRLVN
;
A
#
# COMPACT_ATOMS: atom_id res chain seq x y z
N MET A 1 -3.85 -20.75 9.49
CA MET A 1 -4.91 -19.82 9.01
C MET A 1 -5.22 -20.15 7.56
N THR A 2 -6.50 -20.36 7.27
CA THR A 2 -6.99 -20.62 5.90
C THR A 2 -7.22 -19.30 5.20
N VAL A 3 -6.59 -19.11 4.01
CA VAL A 3 -6.72 -17.91 3.19
C VAL A 3 -6.94 -18.33 1.74
N ILE A 4 -7.94 -17.75 1.10
CA ILE A 4 -8.24 -17.96 -0.32
C ILE A 4 -7.89 -16.67 -1.07
N PRO A 5 -6.79 -16.65 -1.86
CA PRO A 5 -6.48 -15.52 -2.70
C PRO A 5 -7.44 -15.48 -3.90
N ILE A 6 -8.04 -14.34 -4.15
CA ILE A 6 -8.96 -14.11 -5.27
C ILE A 6 -8.39 -12.96 -6.11
N HIS A 7 -8.14 -13.25 -7.39
CA HIS A 7 -7.55 -12.26 -8.29
C HIS A 7 -8.58 -11.22 -8.74
N ALA A 8 -8.29 -9.92 -8.59
CA ALA A 8 -9.24 -8.83 -8.86
C ALA A 8 -9.49 -8.58 -10.36
N ARG A 9 -8.76 -9.26 -11.27
CA ARG A 9 -8.95 -9.22 -12.73
C ARG A 9 -8.78 -7.83 -13.35
N ASN A 10 -7.89 -7.02 -12.81
CA ASN A 10 -7.64 -5.64 -13.19
C ASN A 10 -6.18 -5.37 -13.62
N PRO A 11 -5.64 -6.09 -14.65
CA PRO A 11 -4.29 -5.83 -15.12
C PRO A 11 -4.17 -4.42 -15.68
N GLY A 12 -3.03 -3.77 -15.42
CA GLY A 12 -2.82 -2.39 -15.84
C GLY A 12 -1.42 -1.85 -15.55
N PRO A 13 -1.13 -0.62 -16.00
CA PRO A 13 0.19 -0.02 -15.86
C PRO A 13 0.67 0.11 -14.40
N PHE A 14 -0.26 0.26 -13.45
CA PHE A 14 0.03 0.41 -12.01
C PHE A 14 -0.19 -0.89 -11.23
N THR A 15 -1.04 -1.78 -11.72
CA THR A 15 -1.40 -3.04 -11.06
C THR A 15 -0.65 -4.24 -11.62
N GLY A 16 0.13 -4.07 -12.70
CA GLY A 16 0.82 -5.17 -13.35
C GLY A 16 -0.16 -6.23 -13.87
N GLU A 17 -0.06 -7.45 -13.37
CA GLU A 17 -1.00 -8.55 -13.69
C GLU A 17 -2.37 -8.38 -13.00
N GLY A 18 -2.53 -7.41 -12.12
CA GLY A 18 -3.68 -7.15 -11.28
C GLY A 18 -3.37 -7.34 -9.79
N ASN A 19 -4.35 -7.04 -8.94
CA ASN A 19 -4.19 -7.20 -7.49
C ASN A 19 -4.96 -8.41 -6.94
N TRP A 20 -4.57 -8.82 -5.75
CA TRP A 20 -5.20 -9.87 -4.98
C TRP A 20 -6.12 -9.28 -3.91
N THR A 21 -7.27 -9.89 -3.74
CA THR A 21 -8.09 -9.80 -2.54
C THR A 21 -8.01 -11.12 -1.79
N TYR A 22 -8.14 -11.09 -0.47
CA TYR A 22 -7.95 -12.29 0.34
C TYR A 22 -9.21 -12.60 1.13
N LEU A 23 -9.82 -13.76 0.85
CA LEU A 23 -10.97 -14.25 1.60
C LEU A 23 -10.49 -15.15 2.74
N LEU A 24 -10.89 -14.81 3.96
CA LEU A 24 -10.80 -15.67 5.14
C LEU A 24 -12.15 -16.32 5.35
N PRO A 25 -12.28 -17.64 5.06
CA PRO A 25 -13.56 -18.35 5.18
C PRO A 25 -13.92 -18.57 6.65
N GLY A 26 -15.21 -18.78 6.90
CA GLY A 26 -15.74 -19.06 8.24
C GLY A 26 -17.21 -18.75 8.34
N PRO A 27 -17.79 -18.78 9.56
CA PRO A 27 -19.18 -18.41 9.77
C PRO A 27 -19.49 -16.95 9.40
N GLU A 28 -18.52 -16.07 9.58
CA GLU A 28 -18.54 -14.67 9.14
C GLU A 28 -17.36 -14.42 8.21
N PRO A 29 -17.46 -14.76 6.90
CA PRO A 29 -16.32 -14.64 6.00
C PRO A 29 -15.86 -13.19 5.89
N LEU A 30 -14.54 -12.99 5.94
CA LEU A 30 -13.90 -11.68 5.82
C LEU A 30 -13.16 -11.58 4.47
N LEU A 31 -13.46 -10.55 3.70
CA LEU A 31 -12.70 -10.22 2.49
C LEU A 31 -11.79 -9.02 2.78
N ILE A 32 -10.53 -9.13 2.44
CA ILE A 32 -9.54 -8.06 2.52
C ILE A 32 -9.35 -7.50 1.12
N ASP A 33 -9.59 -6.20 0.99
CA ASP A 33 -9.71 -5.41 -0.23
C ASP A 33 -10.90 -5.79 -1.13
N ALA A 34 -11.39 -4.83 -1.90
CA ALA A 34 -12.58 -4.95 -2.72
C ALA A 34 -12.30 -5.04 -4.24
N GLY A 35 -11.03 -4.87 -4.66
CA GLY A 35 -10.68 -4.75 -6.07
C GLY A 35 -11.31 -3.53 -6.72
N VAL A 36 -11.52 -3.59 -8.04
CA VAL A 36 -12.12 -2.50 -8.84
C VAL A 36 -13.60 -2.73 -9.19
N GLY A 37 -14.16 -3.88 -8.84
CA GLY A 37 -15.56 -4.22 -9.15
C GLY A 37 -15.76 -4.94 -10.48
N GLU A 38 -14.72 -5.54 -11.05
CA GLU A 38 -14.83 -6.41 -12.21
C GLU A 38 -15.80 -7.57 -11.94
N ALA A 39 -16.73 -7.83 -12.87
CA ALA A 39 -17.75 -8.87 -12.70
C ALA A 39 -17.11 -10.24 -12.42
N ALA A 40 -16.03 -10.59 -13.12
CA ALA A 40 -15.33 -11.86 -12.92
C ALA A 40 -14.68 -11.98 -11.53
N HIS A 41 -14.30 -10.85 -10.91
CA HIS A 41 -13.84 -10.83 -9.51
C HIS A 41 -15.00 -11.08 -8.55
N VAL A 42 -16.12 -10.37 -8.73
CA VAL A 42 -17.32 -10.53 -7.90
C VAL A 42 -17.87 -11.95 -7.98
N ASP A 43 -17.86 -12.55 -9.17
CA ASP A 43 -18.27 -13.94 -9.40
C ASP A 43 -17.32 -14.94 -8.70
N ALA A 44 -15.99 -14.70 -8.76
CA ALA A 44 -15.02 -15.53 -8.04
C ALA A 44 -15.18 -15.42 -6.51
N VAL A 45 -15.54 -14.27 -5.97
CA VAL A 45 -15.92 -14.12 -4.57
C VAL A 45 -17.18 -14.94 -4.27
N ALA A 46 -18.20 -14.91 -5.16
CA ALA A 46 -19.43 -15.69 -5.00
C ALA A 46 -19.19 -17.21 -5.06
N GLU A 47 -18.27 -17.66 -5.89
CA GLU A 47 -17.86 -19.09 -5.94
C GLU A 47 -17.19 -19.52 -4.63
N ALA A 48 -16.31 -18.67 -4.08
CA ALA A 48 -15.59 -18.97 -2.84
C ALA A 48 -16.48 -18.85 -1.59
N THR A 49 -17.46 -17.95 -1.61
CA THR A 49 -18.44 -17.75 -0.52
C THR A 49 -19.81 -17.36 -1.08
N PRO A 50 -20.69 -18.35 -1.38
CA PRO A 50 -21.97 -18.09 -2.05
C PRO A 50 -22.92 -17.15 -1.29
N ALA A 51 -22.89 -17.19 0.05
CA ALA A 51 -23.67 -16.27 0.90
C ALA A 51 -23.08 -14.84 0.91
N GLY A 52 -21.88 -14.65 0.35
CA GLY A 52 -21.13 -13.42 0.38
C GLY A 52 -20.26 -13.26 1.62
N PRO A 53 -19.28 -12.34 1.57
CA PRO A 53 -18.53 -11.99 2.76
C PRO A 53 -19.43 -11.25 3.76
N ALA A 54 -19.27 -11.54 5.05
CA ALA A 54 -19.96 -10.79 6.10
C ALA A 54 -19.34 -9.39 6.27
N ARG A 55 -18.03 -9.30 6.04
CA ARG A 55 -17.26 -8.05 6.17
C ARG A 55 -16.25 -7.90 5.04
N VAL A 56 -16.03 -6.65 4.64
CA VAL A 56 -14.94 -6.23 3.76
C VAL A 56 -14.09 -5.20 4.49
N ILE A 57 -12.80 -5.44 4.57
CA ILE A 57 -11.83 -4.48 5.12
C ILE A 57 -10.92 -4.03 3.99
N VAL A 58 -10.83 -2.71 3.79
CA VAL A 58 -9.98 -2.13 2.76
C VAL A 58 -8.69 -1.63 3.41
N THR A 59 -7.55 -2.03 2.83
CA THR A 59 -6.22 -1.65 3.33
C THR A 59 -5.94 -0.17 3.17
N HIS A 60 -6.40 0.43 2.07
CA HIS A 60 -6.29 1.88 1.80
C HIS A 60 -7.20 2.30 0.64
N ALA A 61 -7.36 3.61 0.42
CA ALA A 61 -8.35 4.17 -0.49
C ALA A 61 -7.88 4.34 -1.95
N HIS A 62 -6.85 3.61 -2.41
CA HIS A 62 -6.55 3.61 -3.84
C HIS A 62 -7.61 2.85 -4.64
N PRO A 63 -7.86 3.24 -5.90
CA PRO A 63 -8.99 2.73 -6.68
C PRO A 63 -9.03 1.20 -6.83
N ASP A 64 -7.89 0.56 -6.98
CA ASP A 64 -7.77 -0.89 -7.15
C ASP A 64 -8.03 -1.70 -5.88
N HIS A 65 -8.11 -1.04 -4.72
CA HIS A 65 -8.46 -1.66 -3.43
C HIS A 65 -9.90 -1.38 -3.00
N ILE A 66 -10.47 -0.21 -3.37
CA ILE A 66 -11.73 0.25 -2.79
C ILE A 66 -12.87 0.36 -3.80
N SER A 67 -12.59 0.56 -5.10
CA SER A 67 -13.62 0.87 -6.10
C SER A 67 -14.62 -0.27 -6.32
N GLY A 68 -14.29 -1.50 -5.96
CA GLY A 68 -15.18 -2.65 -6.05
C GLY A 68 -16.23 -2.72 -4.95
N ALA A 69 -16.11 -1.92 -3.88
CA ALA A 69 -17.05 -1.96 -2.76
C ALA A 69 -18.53 -1.75 -3.16
N PRO A 70 -18.89 -0.82 -4.07
CA PRO A 70 -20.27 -0.70 -4.56
C PRO A 70 -20.80 -1.96 -5.27
N ALA A 71 -19.96 -2.63 -6.06
CA ALA A 71 -20.35 -3.84 -6.76
C ALA A 71 -20.61 -5.01 -5.79
N LEU A 72 -19.74 -5.15 -4.76
CA LEU A 72 -19.93 -6.10 -3.69
C LEU A 72 -21.19 -5.80 -2.87
N ALA A 73 -21.44 -4.53 -2.53
CA ALA A 73 -22.63 -4.10 -1.80
C ALA A 73 -23.94 -4.34 -2.60
N ALA A 74 -23.90 -4.14 -3.92
CA ALA A 74 -25.04 -4.42 -4.79
C ALA A 74 -25.36 -5.92 -4.85
N ARG A 75 -24.33 -6.78 -4.84
CA ARG A 75 -24.48 -8.23 -4.84
C ARG A 75 -24.94 -8.77 -3.48
N TRP A 76 -24.41 -8.23 -2.39
CA TRP A 76 -24.71 -8.66 -1.01
C TRP A 76 -24.96 -7.43 -0.12
N PRO A 77 -26.21 -6.94 -0.04
CA PRO A 77 -26.53 -5.70 0.67
C PRO A 77 -26.26 -5.71 2.18
N ALA A 78 -26.04 -6.88 2.77
CA ALA A 78 -25.79 -7.04 4.22
C ALA A 78 -24.29 -6.92 4.60
N ILE A 79 -23.38 -6.77 3.62
CA ILE A 79 -21.94 -6.66 3.90
C ILE A 79 -21.64 -5.42 4.76
N GLY A 80 -20.88 -5.61 5.83
CA GLY A 80 -20.24 -4.52 6.57
C GLY A 80 -18.91 -4.12 5.92
N PHE A 81 -18.71 -2.82 5.69
CA PHE A 81 -17.45 -2.29 5.13
C PHE A 81 -16.68 -1.49 6.18
N SER A 82 -15.37 -1.70 6.25
CA SER A 82 -14.50 -1.00 7.20
C SER A 82 -13.19 -0.59 6.55
N LYS A 83 -12.65 0.56 6.96
CA LYS A 83 -11.34 1.05 6.56
C LYS A 83 -10.77 2.00 7.61
N TYR A 84 -9.46 2.27 7.56
CA TYR A 84 -8.90 3.38 8.33
C TYR A 84 -9.44 4.72 7.80
N PRO A 85 -9.73 5.70 8.65
CA PRO A 85 -10.25 7.01 8.22
C PRO A 85 -9.30 7.71 7.24
N SER A 86 -9.87 8.28 6.18
CA SER A 86 -9.15 9.05 5.18
C SER A 86 -9.96 10.28 4.82
N THR A 87 -9.29 11.37 4.48
CA THR A 87 -9.92 12.58 3.93
C THR A 87 -10.42 12.38 2.50
N ASN A 88 -9.95 11.34 1.80
CA ASN A 88 -10.43 10.98 0.48
C ASN A 88 -11.76 10.26 0.61
N ALA A 89 -12.85 11.02 0.48
CA ALA A 89 -14.21 10.50 0.51
C ALA A 89 -14.44 9.61 -0.71
N VAL A 90 -14.54 8.30 -0.50
CA VAL A 90 -15.16 7.42 -1.49
C VAL A 90 -16.67 7.71 -1.42
N SER A 91 -17.23 8.17 -2.56
CA SER A 91 -18.60 8.64 -2.67
C SER A 91 -19.63 7.68 -2.06
N GLY A 92 -20.61 8.26 -1.40
CA GLY A 92 -21.75 7.87 -0.61
C GLY A 92 -22.58 6.60 -0.89
N VAL A 93 -22.13 5.66 -1.71
CA VAL A 93 -22.88 4.42 -1.97
C VAL A 93 -22.67 3.39 -0.86
N VAL A 94 -21.51 3.40 -0.21
CA VAL A 94 -21.15 2.45 0.83
C VAL A 94 -20.91 3.19 2.16
N ARG A 95 -21.48 2.68 3.24
CA ARG A 95 -21.21 3.17 4.59
C ARG A 95 -19.97 2.48 5.15
N TRP A 96 -18.97 3.26 5.53
CA TRP A 96 -17.71 2.78 6.10
C TRP A 96 -17.71 2.90 7.61
N ALA A 97 -17.42 1.79 8.30
CA ALA A 97 -17.02 1.81 9.69
C ALA A 97 -15.53 2.19 9.79
N ALA A 98 -15.21 3.07 10.73
CA ALA A 98 -13.82 3.47 10.96
C ALA A 98 -13.08 2.37 11.72
N LEU A 99 -11.86 2.06 11.27
CA LEU A 99 -10.88 1.26 12.00
C LEU A 99 -9.84 2.17 12.63
N ALA A 100 -9.31 1.76 13.76
CA ALA A 100 -8.21 2.43 14.44
C ALA A 100 -6.98 1.51 14.51
N ASP A 101 -5.81 2.12 14.70
CA ASP A 101 -4.58 1.39 14.99
C ASP A 101 -4.71 0.61 16.30
N GLY A 102 -4.38 -0.67 16.26
CA GLY A 102 -4.54 -1.58 17.41
C GLY A 102 -5.92 -2.24 17.53
N ASP A 103 -6.89 -1.89 16.68
CA ASP A 103 -8.17 -2.63 16.63
C ASP A 103 -7.93 -4.11 16.33
N THR A 104 -8.84 -4.93 16.86
CA THR A 104 -8.79 -6.38 16.69
C THR A 104 -10.02 -6.86 15.93
N ILE A 105 -9.80 -7.72 14.94
CA ILE A 105 -10.84 -8.27 14.08
C ILE A 105 -10.85 -9.77 14.30
N ALA A 106 -11.93 -10.28 14.91
CA ALA A 106 -12.07 -11.70 15.18
C ALA A 106 -12.18 -12.50 13.87
N THR A 107 -11.43 -13.60 13.79
CA THR A 107 -11.54 -14.62 12.75
C THR A 107 -11.51 -16.02 13.36
N PRO A 108 -11.99 -17.07 12.67
CA PRO A 108 -12.01 -18.43 13.22
C PRO A 108 -10.63 -18.97 13.59
N ASP A 109 -9.59 -18.54 12.88
CA ASP A 109 -8.21 -19.02 13.07
C ASP A 109 -7.41 -18.15 14.05
N GLY A 110 -8.02 -17.14 14.65
CA GLY A 110 -7.39 -16.16 15.54
C GLY A 110 -7.60 -14.72 15.03
N ASP A 111 -7.33 -13.77 15.89
CA ASP A 111 -7.61 -12.38 15.62
C ASP A 111 -6.60 -11.74 14.68
N LEU A 112 -7.07 -10.82 13.83
CA LEU A 112 -6.23 -9.92 13.06
C LEU A 112 -6.11 -8.58 13.80
N ALA A 113 -4.89 -8.14 14.06
CA ALA A 113 -4.65 -6.79 14.56
C ALA A 113 -4.53 -5.81 13.39
N VAL A 114 -5.20 -4.68 13.50
CA VAL A 114 -5.06 -3.54 12.58
C VAL A 114 -3.78 -2.78 12.93
N VAL A 115 -2.88 -2.64 11.98
CA VAL A 115 -1.62 -1.90 12.15
C VAL A 115 -1.60 -0.76 11.14
N HIS A 116 -1.69 0.49 11.61
CA HIS A 116 -1.60 1.66 10.74
C HIS A 116 -0.18 1.81 10.19
N THR A 117 -0.05 1.79 8.88
CA THR A 117 1.22 1.80 8.15
C THR A 117 1.21 2.86 7.05
N PRO A 118 1.08 4.15 7.42
CA PRO A 118 1.03 5.24 6.46
C PRO A 118 2.33 5.38 5.68
N GLY A 119 2.22 6.00 4.52
CA GLY A 119 3.37 6.35 3.68
C GLY A 119 3.13 6.14 2.20
N HIS A 120 2.71 4.96 1.75
CA HIS A 120 2.17 4.77 0.40
C HIS A 120 0.84 5.54 0.22
N ALA A 121 -0.03 5.40 1.19
CA ALA A 121 -1.24 6.20 1.36
C ALA A 121 -1.37 6.60 2.84
N PRO A 122 -2.01 7.74 3.18
CA PRO A 122 -2.14 8.19 4.56
C PRO A 122 -3.04 7.29 5.42
N ASP A 123 -3.98 6.59 4.81
CA ASP A 123 -4.92 5.67 5.45
C ASP A 123 -4.52 4.19 5.35
N HIS A 124 -3.30 3.91 4.89
CA HIS A 124 -2.85 2.54 4.69
C HIS A 124 -2.72 1.78 6.01
N ILE A 125 -3.29 0.57 6.05
CA ILE A 125 -3.15 -0.40 7.13
C ILE A 125 -2.65 -1.73 6.60
N VAL A 126 -1.98 -2.48 7.45
CA VAL A 126 -1.82 -3.93 7.27
C VAL A 126 -2.63 -4.64 8.34
N LEU A 127 -2.99 -5.91 8.06
CA LEU A 127 -3.65 -6.77 9.03
C LEU A 127 -2.66 -7.85 9.44
N TRP A 128 -2.41 -7.95 10.75
CA TRP A 128 -1.44 -8.86 11.36
C TRP A 128 -2.10 -10.03 12.04
N HIS A 129 -1.79 -11.26 11.62
CA HIS A 129 -2.19 -12.49 12.27
C HIS A 129 -1.02 -13.09 13.06
N ALA A 130 -0.98 -12.83 14.36
CA ALA A 130 0.11 -13.24 15.23
C ALA A 130 0.33 -14.77 15.30
N PRO A 131 -0.72 -15.62 15.39
CA PRO A 131 -0.50 -17.07 15.50
C PRO A 131 0.23 -17.68 14.29
N SER A 132 -0.04 -17.21 13.06
CA SER A 132 0.68 -17.68 11.85
C SER A 132 1.81 -16.77 11.42
N ARG A 133 2.06 -15.67 12.13
CA ARG A 133 3.05 -14.64 11.77
C ARG A 133 2.89 -14.17 10.31
N THR A 134 1.63 -14.00 9.88
CA THR A 134 1.25 -13.57 8.53
C THR A 134 0.75 -12.13 8.55
N VAL A 135 1.22 -11.31 7.62
CA VAL A 135 0.74 -9.95 7.37
C VAL A 135 -0.02 -9.92 6.04
N PHE A 136 -1.24 -9.40 6.02
CA PHE A 136 -1.89 -8.92 4.80
C PHE A 136 -1.38 -7.52 4.53
N GLY A 137 -0.54 -7.39 3.52
CA GLY A 137 0.36 -6.26 3.37
C GLY A 137 -0.21 -5.06 2.62
N GLY A 138 -1.36 -5.19 1.94
CA GLY A 138 -1.80 -4.16 1.01
C GLY A 138 -0.64 -3.76 0.07
N ASP A 139 -0.38 -2.47 -0.02
CA ASP A 139 0.71 -1.88 -0.82
C ASP A 139 1.91 -1.45 0.04
N LEU A 140 2.21 -2.20 1.10
CA LEU A 140 3.43 -1.94 1.88
C LEU A 140 4.68 -2.53 1.21
N LEU A 141 4.57 -3.75 0.66
CA LEU A 141 5.68 -4.53 0.07
C LEU A 141 5.18 -5.28 -1.16
N GLN A 142 6.05 -5.43 -2.16
CA GLN A 142 5.86 -6.31 -3.31
C GLN A 142 7.21 -6.86 -3.78
N LEU A 143 7.21 -8.01 -4.45
CA LEU A 143 8.42 -8.57 -5.07
C LEU A 143 8.67 -7.94 -6.46
N GLY A 144 9.94 -7.89 -6.84
CA GLY A 144 10.37 -7.45 -8.17
C GLY A 144 10.61 -5.96 -8.31
N ASN A 145 9.77 -5.10 -7.72
CA ASN A 145 9.89 -3.65 -7.74
C ASN A 145 9.69 -3.06 -6.35
N THR A 146 10.08 -1.80 -6.14
CA THR A 146 9.72 -1.08 -4.91
C THR A 146 8.37 -0.39 -5.08
N VAL A 147 7.58 -0.39 -4.00
CA VAL A 147 6.28 0.31 -3.94
C VAL A 147 6.46 1.80 -4.25
N ALA A 148 5.57 2.37 -5.05
CA ALA A 148 5.55 3.81 -5.31
C ALA A 148 5.10 4.59 -4.06
N ILE A 149 5.71 5.76 -3.84
CA ILE A 149 5.27 6.71 -2.82
C ILE A 149 4.82 7.97 -3.55
N PRO A 150 3.52 8.11 -3.82
CA PRO A 150 2.98 9.22 -4.62
C PRO A 150 2.91 10.51 -3.78
N ALA A 151 4.06 11.14 -3.61
CA ALA A 151 4.24 12.30 -2.72
C ALA A 151 3.34 13.49 -3.09
N SER A 152 3.03 13.67 -4.37
CA SER A 152 2.08 14.69 -4.84
C SER A 152 0.63 14.41 -4.45
N SER A 153 0.31 13.18 -4.04
CA SER A 153 -1.05 12.71 -3.71
C SER A 153 -1.19 12.22 -2.27
N GLY A 154 -0.32 12.69 -1.37
CA GLY A 154 -0.39 12.38 0.06
C GLY A 154 0.53 11.25 0.52
N GLY A 155 1.37 10.70 -0.35
CA GLY A 155 2.44 9.79 0.04
C GLY A 155 3.51 10.48 0.88
N ASP A 156 4.03 9.79 1.89
CA ASP A 156 5.06 10.27 2.83
C ASP A 156 6.14 9.21 3.03
N LEU A 157 7.33 9.49 2.51
CA LEU A 157 8.45 8.54 2.58
C LEU A 157 8.95 8.34 4.00
N ALA A 158 8.97 9.36 4.84
CA ALA A 158 9.40 9.22 6.23
C ALA A 158 8.44 8.34 7.02
N ALA A 159 7.13 8.53 6.83
CA ALA A 159 6.10 7.67 7.40
C ALA A 159 6.23 6.22 6.88
N TYR A 160 6.44 6.05 5.56
CA TYR A 160 6.63 4.73 4.95
C TYR A 160 7.81 3.96 5.55
N LEU A 161 8.96 4.63 5.74
CA LEU A 161 10.13 4.01 6.37
C LEU A 161 9.87 3.61 7.83
N ARG A 162 9.10 4.41 8.57
CA ARG A 162 8.64 4.04 9.93
C ARG A 162 7.71 2.82 9.88
N SER A 163 6.78 2.78 8.92
CA SER A 163 5.85 1.67 8.71
C SER A 163 6.57 0.36 8.39
N LEU A 164 7.59 0.39 7.52
CA LEU A 164 8.43 -0.79 7.24
C LEU A 164 9.12 -1.30 8.51
N ARG A 165 9.71 -0.41 9.32
CA ARG A 165 10.35 -0.80 10.59
C ARG A 165 9.35 -1.34 11.61
N ARG A 166 8.15 -0.76 11.63
CA ARG A 166 7.06 -1.25 12.48
C ARG A 166 6.68 -2.68 12.14
N VAL A 167 6.48 -2.98 10.86
CA VAL A 167 6.17 -4.35 10.40
C VAL A 167 7.35 -5.29 10.59
N GLN A 168 8.60 -4.82 10.39
CA GLN A 168 9.81 -5.58 10.73
C GLN A 168 9.82 -6.03 12.20
N GLY A 169 9.40 -5.14 13.12
CA GLY A 169 9.31 -5.44 14.55
C GLY A 169 8.23 -6.47 14.94
N LEU A 170 7.29 -6.78 14.06
CA LEU A 170 6.33 -7.88 14.22
C LEU A 170 6.98 -9.24 13.90
N GLU A 171 8.14 -9.23 13.26
CA GLU A 171 8.88 -10.42 12.79
C GLU A 171 8.02 -11.37 11.96
N PRO A 172 7.35 -10.90 10.89
CA PRO A 172 6.50 -11.76 10.09
C PRO A 172 7.31 -12.89 9.42
N LEU A 173 6.68 -14.05 9.28
CA LEU A 173 7.20 -15.16 8.47
C LEU A 173 6.69 -15.08 7.03
N ARG A 174 5.58 -14.38 6.82
CA ARG A 174 4.95 -14.26 5.51
C ARG A 174 4.23 -12.93 5.35
N VAL A 175 4.32 -12.36 4.15
CA VAL A 175 3.46 -11.24 3.75
C VAL A 175 2.66 -11.63 2.52
N LEU A 176 1.37 -11.37 2.56
CA LEU A 176 0.42 -11.49 1.45
C LEU A 176 0.17 -10.08 0.90
N PRO A 177 0.89 -9.68 -0.16
CA PRO A 177 0.77 -8.33 -0.72
C PRO A 177 -0.44 -8.23 -1.65
N ALA A 178 -0.93 -7.03 -1.90
CA ALA A 178 -1.97 -6.85 -2.91
C ALA A 178 -1.44 -7.08 -4.33
N HIS A 179 -0.16 -6.84 -4.60
CA HIS A 179 0.46 -7.02 -5.91
C HIS A 179 1.56 -8.06 -5.89
N GLY A 180 1.53 -8.96 -6.89
CA GLY A 180 2.53 -10.02 -7.06
C GLY A 180 2.33 -11.23 -6.13
N PRO A 181 3.32 -12.12 -6.03
CA PRO A 181 3.22 -13.34 -5.24
C PRO A 181 3.42 -13.10 -3.74
N ALA A 182 3.04 -14.09 -2.93
CA ALA A 182 3.34 -14.11 -1.50
C ALA A 182 4.85 -13.96 -1.23
N ILE A 183 5.18 -13.23 -0.17
CA ILE A 183 6.56 -12.95 0.26
C ILE A 183 6.89 -13.88 1.43
N GLU A 184 7.76 -14.84 1.20
CA GLU A 184 8.13 -15.87 2.19
C GLU A 184 9.37 -15.49 3.03
N ASP A 185 10.10 -14.43 2.66
CA ASP A 185 11.16 -13.82 3.46
C ASP A 185 10.95 -12.30 3.58
N PRO A 186 9.95 -11.88 4.38
CA PRO A 186 9.63 -10.46 4.52
C PRO A 186 10.75 -9.64 5.16
N LEU A 187 11.51 -10.22 6.08
CA LEU A 187 12.57 -9.49 6.79
C LEU A 187 13.72 -9.11 5.85
N ALA A 188 14.13 -10.04 4.99
CA ALA A 188 15.13 -9.75 3.96
C ALA A 188 14.62 -8.70 2.97
N LEU A 189 13.35 -8.79 2.54
CA LEU A 189 12.77 -7.82 1.62
C LEU A 189 12.64 -6.43 2.26
N ILE A 190 12.22 -6.32 3.53
CA ILE A 190 12.17 -5.04 4.26
C ILE A 190 13.57 -4.43 4.35
N ALA A 191 14.58 -5.22 4.70
CA ALA A 191 15.97 -4.75 4.75
C ALA A 191 16.44 -4.22 3.38
N HIS A 192 16.10 -4.94 2.29
CA HIS A 192 16.38 -4.49 0.93
C HIS A 192 15.69 -3.15 0.60
N TYR A 193 14.41 -3.00 0.94
CA TYR A 193 13.65 -1.75 0.72
C TYR A 193 14.27 -0.58 1.50
N LEU A 194 14.62 -0.78 2.78
CA LEU A 194 15.26 0.25 3.60
C LEU A 194 16.61 0.68 3.02
N ALA A 195 17.44 -0.28 2.60
CA ALA A 195 18.73 -0.01 1.96
C ALA A 195 18.58 0.72 0.61
N HIS A 196 17.62 0.28 -0.23
CA HIS A 196 17.32 0.92 -1.51
C HIS A 196 16.88 2.39 -1.31
N ARG A 197 15.98 2.67 -0.35
CA ARG A 197 15.52 4.03 -0.06
C ARG A 197 16.66 4.91 0.47
N HIS A 198 17.51 4.37 1.35
CA HIS A 198 18.69 5.09 1.82
C HIS A 198 19.67 5.41 0.67
N HIS A 199 19.96 4.42 -0.19
CA HIS A 199 20.81 4.66 -1.37
C HIS A 199 20.24 5.77 -2.26
N ARG A 200 18.93 5.78 -2.50
CA ARG A 200 18.25 6.80 -3.28
C ARG A 200 18.36 8.19 -2.62
N GLU A 201 18.23 8.25 -1.29
CA GLU A 201 18.40 9.50 -0.53
C GLU A 201 19.80 10.09 -0.69
N VAL A 202 20.84 9.25 -0.61
CA VAL A 202 22.23 9.67 -0.86
C VAL A 202 22.40 10.23 -2.29
N GLN A 203 21.74 9.63 -3.29
CA GLN A 203 21.81 10.14 -4.66
C GLN A 203 21.11 11.50 -4.80
N VAL A 204 19.98 11.72 -4.13
CA VAL A 204 19.27 13.02 -4.12
C VAL A 204 20.12 14.09 -3.44
N LEU A 205 20.73 13.78 -2.29
CA LEU A 205 21.66 14.68 -1.60
C LEU A 205 22.85 15.05 -2.49
N GLY A 206 23.50 14.08 -3.11
CA GLY A 206 24.61 14.33 -4.02
C GLY A 206 24.23 15.12 -5.28
N ALA A 207 22.98 15.07 -5.73
CA ALA A 207 22.48 15.93 -6.79
C ALA A 207 22.36 17.39 -6.32
N LEU A 208 21.81 17.62 -5.12
CA LEU A 208 21.71 18.95 -4.51
C LEU A 208 23.10 19.57 -4.23
N GLU A 209 24.07 18.76 -3.75
CA GLU A 209 25.47 19.18 -3.56
C GLU A 209 26.12 19.61 -4.87
N ALA A 210 25.74 18.98 -5.99
CA ALA A 210 26.21 19.34 -7.33
C ALA A 210 25.44 20.52 -7.95
N GLY A 211 24.55 21.18 -7.22
CA GLY A 211 23.76 22.32 -7.69
C GLY A 211 22.59 21.95 -8.60
N VAL A 212 22.20 20.68 -8.64
CA VAL A 212 20.99 20.22 -9.37
C VAL A 212 19.81 20.34 -8.41
N ASP A 213 18.86 21.24 -8.69
CA ASP A 213 17.93 21.75 -7.69
C ASP A 213 16.44 21.53 -8.05
N THR A 214 16.13 21.01 -9.25
CA THR A 214 14.74 20.72 -9.64
C THR A 214 14.43 19.21 -9.60
N VAL A 215 13.18 18.86 -9.32
CA VAL A 215 12.73 17.45 -9.30
C VAL A 215 13.05 16.75 -10.62
N ASP A 216 12.77 17.43 -11.75
CA ASP A 216 13.01 16.88 -13.08
C ASP A 216 14.51 16.62 -13.33
N ALA A 217 15.36 17.61 -13.08
CA ALA A 217 16.81 17.49 -13.33
C ALA A 217 17.46 16.45 -12.40
N ILE A 218 17.00 16.35 -11.14
CA ILE A 218 17.44 15.31 -10.20
C ILE A 218 17.00 13.93 -10.70
N ALA A 219 15.74 13.80 -11.14
CA ALA A 219 15.22 12.54 -11.67
C ALA A 219 15.99 12.09 -12.91
N ASP A 220 16.24 12.98 -13.86
CA ASP A 220 17.01 12.69 -15.08
C ASP A 220 18.46 12.28 -14.76
N ARG A 221 19.07 12.87 -13.73
CA ARG A 221 20.43 12.52 -13.27
C ARG A 221 20.49 11.13 -12.63
N ILE A 222 19.47 10.77 -11.84
CA ILE A 222 19.46 9.52 -11.05
C ILE A 222 18.96 8.33 -11.86
N TYR A 223 17.95 8.55 -12.68
CA TYR A 223 17.23 7.49 -13.41
C TYR A 223 17.59 7.50 -14.90
N THR A 224 18.83 7.14 -15.22
CA THR A 224 19.28 7.03 -16.60
C THR A 224 18.68 5.79 -17.28
N GLY A 225 18.24 5.94 -18.53
CA GLY A 225 17.73 4.82 -19.34
C GLY A 225 16.33 4.34 -19.03
N LEU A 226 15.53 5.11 -18.26
CA LEU A 226 14.12 4.79 -18.05
C LEU A 226 13.30 4.93 -19.33
N THR A 227 12.30 4.05 -19.47
CA THR A 227 11.25 4.26 -20.49
C THR A 227 10.44 5.51 -20.14
N PRO A 228 9.93 6.27 -21.13
CA PRO A 228 9.13 7.48 -20.87
C PRO A 228 7.92 7.25 -19.93
N ALA A 229 7.34 6.05 -19.95
CA ALA A 229 6.22 5.70 -19.09
C ALA A 229 6.57 5.68 -17.59
N LEU A 230 7.83 5.47 -17.22
CA LEU A 230 8.29 5.45 -15.83
C LEU A 230 8.76 6.83 -15.33
N GLY A 231 8.87 7.82 -16.22
CA GLY A 231 9.30 9.17 -15.86
C GLY A 231 8.48 9.80 -14.72
N PRO A 232 7.13 9.77 -14.74
CA PRO A 232 6.31 10.27 -13.65
C PRO A 232 6.62 9.61 -12.31
N LEU A 233 6.82 8.29 -12.27
CA LEU A 233 7.16 7.56 -11.03
C LEU A 233 8.55 7.92 -10.50
N ALA A 234 9.52 8.18 -11.40
CA ALA A 234 10.84 8.66 -11.02
C ALA A 234 10.78 10.04 -10.34
N ARG A 235 9.97 10.95 -10.89
CA ARG A 235 9.73 12.28 -10.30
C ARG A 235 9.06 12.20 -8.93
N GLU A 236 8.03 11.37 -8.79
CA GLU A 236 7.39 11.12 -7.49
C GLU A 236 8.39 10.57 -6.46
N SER A 237 9.24 9.63 -6.87
CA SER A 237 10.30 9.12 -5.99
C SER A 237 11.27 10.20 -5.55
N VAL A 238 11.73 11.06 -6.45
CA VAL A 238 12.61 12.20 -6.10
C VAL A 238 11.89 13.18 -5.18
N LEU A 239 10.66 13.55 -5.49
CA LEU A 239 9.85 14.45 -4.66
C LEU A 239 9.66 13.90 -3.26
N ALA A 240 9.37 12.60 -3.13
CA ALA A 240 9.23 11.94 -1.83
C ALA A 240 10.51 12.03 -0.99
N HIS A 241 11.69 11.85 -1.60
CA HIS A 241 12.97 12.01 -0.93
C HIS A 241 13.25 13.47 -0.55
N LEU A 242 12.97 14.43 -1.43
CA LEU A 242 13.15 15.85 -1.15
C LEU A 242 12.27 16.33 0.01
N LEU A 243 11.00 15.92 0.04
CA LEU A 243 10.09 16.23 1.15
C LEU A 243 10.56 15.60 2.46
N LYS A 244 11.07 14.37 2.43
CA LYS A 244 11.68 13.74 3.61
C LYS A 244 12.91 14.52 4.07
N LEU A 245 13.80 14.91 3.18
CA LEU A 245 14.98 15.71 3.51
C LEU A 245 14.59 17.09 4.09
N GLU A 246 13.47 17.67 3.64
CA GLU A 246 12.93 18.91 4.21
C GLU A 246 12.41 18.67 5.65
N GLN A 247 11.69 17.57 5.88
CA GLN A 247 11.25 17.16 7.22
C GLN A 247 12.44 16.91 8.17
N ASP A 248 13.53 16.37 7.65
CA ASP A 248 14.77 16.11 8.41
C ASP A 248 15.61 17.38 8.63
N GLY A 249 15.22 18.52 8.03
CA GLY A 249 15.97 19.77 8.11
C GLY A 249 17.26 19.81 7.27
N LEU A 250 17.45 18.87 6.34
CA LEU A 250 18.64 18.74 5.49
C LEU A 250 18.49 19.47 4.15
N ALA A 251 17.28 19.69 3.69
CA ALA A 251 16.98 20.46 2.49
C ALA A 251 15.82 21.44 2.74
N ARG A 252 15.69 22.41 1.86
CA ARG A 252 14.56 23.34 1.87
C ARG A 252 14.13 23.68 0.46
N ARG A 253 12.84 23.91 0.28
CA ARG A 253 12.28 24.46 -0.96
C ARG A 253 12.54 25.96 -1.06
N SER A 254 12.85 26.44 -2.25
CA SER A 254 12.92 27.87 -2.59
C SER A 254 12.14 28.14 -3.90
N PRO A 255 11.89 29.40 -4.27
CA PRO A 255 11.24 29.72 -5.55
C PRO A 255 11.99 29.19 -6.78
N GLU A 256 13.32 29.08 -6.69
CA GLU A 256 14.17 28.60 -7.78
C GLU A 256 14.36 27.09 -7.79
N GLY A 257 14.02 26.38 -6.69
CA GLY A 257 14.23 24.93 -6.58
C GLY A 257 14.51 24.48 -5.15
N TRP A 258 15.22 23.37 -5.00
CA TRP A 258 15.58 22.77 -3.72
C TRP A 258 17.04 23.06 -3.38
N ARG A 259 17.33 23.31 -2.11
CA ARG A 259 18.70 23.61 -1.64
C ARG A 259 18.98 22.90 -0.33
N LEU A 260 20.24 22.52 -0.13
CA LEU A 260 20.70 22.03 1.17
C LEU A 260 20.58 23.13 2.24
N VAL A 261 20.31 22.70 3.44
CA VAL A 261 20.41 23.55 4.63
C VAL A 261 21.84 23.46 5.14
N ASN A 262 22.55 24.61 5.16
CA ASN A 262 23.92 24.72 5.67
C ASN A 262 23.95 24.69 7.19
#